data_6f0a8d0112fb90176a88d1ae55b7e898
#
_entry.id   6f0a8d0112fb90176a88d1ae55b7e898
#
_cell.length_a   1.000
_cell.length_b   1.000
_cell.length_c   1.000
_cell.angle_alpha   90.00
_cell.angle_beta   90.00
_cell.angle_gamma   90.00
#
_symmetry.space_group_name_H-M   'P 1'
#
loop_
_entity.id
_entity.type
_entity.pdbx_description
1 polymer ?
#
loop_
_entity_poly.entity_id
_entity_poly.type
_entity_poly.pdbx_seq_one_letter_code
_entity_poly.pdbx_strand_id
1 'polypeptide(L)'
;MNRESNFTQFAFTELLPFFNQFPTQYFTGKNNVQVAYRHLIHAKSAGRKLMILVNGRAENMLKWSEPAYDFYHQGYDVLLFDHRGQGYSTHLLKDSEKGHLDEFRFYVDDMAKIIEKVTALFNYSMQHLLAHSMGALIATYYLANCDHRINKAVLSSPFYGIPLKHTIRDELIIALMNILGQGERYVFGKGPYQQAHLEYNELSFCKTRMKWMNRVNRKNPAIHLGGPTFRWVHLCLNAIKRLPKIIPKIEIPILILQAEKEKIVDNKNIEKLTVLFPNAQCKVVLNAKHEVLFEQDELRQETISKILVFLNDE
;
A
#
# COMPACT_ATOMS: atom_id res chain seq x y z
N MET A 1 23.50 1.03 -1.41
CA MET A 1 23.91 2.42 -1.78
C MET A 1 23.36 3.36 -0.74
N ASN A 2 24.18 4.25 -0.20
CA ASN A 2 23.71 5.31 0.70
C ASN A 2 23.10 6.43 -0.15
N ARG A 3 21.76 6.43 -0.31
CA ARG A 3 21.02 7.45 -1.10
C ARG A 3 20.59 8.63 -0.24
N GLU A 4 20.45 8.42 1.07
CA GLU A 4 19.85 9.43 1.96
C GLU A 4 20.66 10.74 1.97
N SER A 5 21.98 10.66 1.97
CA SER A 5 22.87 11.84 1.95
C SER A 5 22.71 12.69 0.68
N ASN A 6 22.37 12.08 -0.47
CA ASN A 6 22.24 12.73 -1.78
C ASN A 6 20.89 12.47 -2.43
N PHE A 7 19.85 12.21 -1.63
CA PHE A 7 18.54 11.74 -2.13
C PHE A 7 17.91 12.68 -3.15
N THR A 8 18.01 13.98 -2.93
CA THR A 8 17.46 14.96 -3.88
C THR A 8 18.14 14.88 -5.24
N GLN A 9 19.47 14.72 -5.27
CA GLN A 9 20.21 14.53 -6.52
C GLN A 9 19.76 13.22 -7.19
N PHE A 10 19.84 12.10 -6.50
CA PHE A 10 19.37 10.80 -7.00
C PHE A 10 17.95 10.87 -7.56
N ALA A 11 17.04 11.53 -6.86
CA ALA A 11 15.66 11.65 -7.29
C ALA A 11 15.51 12.42 -8.61
N PHE A 12 16.32 13.48 -8.84
CA PHE A 12 16.24 14.25 -10.08
C PHE A 12 17.06 13.68 -11.23
N THR A 13 18.20 13.06 -10.95
CA THR A 13 19.11 12.58 -12.01
C THR A 13 18.86 11.13 -12.43
N GLU A 14 18.26 10.32 -11.56
CA GLU A 14 18.05 8.90 -11.80
C GLU A 14 16.58 8.48 -11.65
N LEU A 15 15.99 8.69 -10.46
CA LEU A 15 14.68 8.13 -10.12
C LEU A 15 13.54 8.68 -10.99
N LEU A 16 13.41 10.00 -11.10
CA LEU A 16 12.35 10.62 -11.92
C LEU A 16 12.57 10.38 -13.42
N PRO A 17 13.79 10.56 -14.00
CA PRO A 17 14.04 10.20 -15.39
C PRO A 17 13.71 8.74 -15.71
N PHE A 18 14.09 7.81 -14.85
CA PHE A 18 13.73 6.40 -14.96
C PHE A 18 12.21 6.20 -14.92
N PHE A 19 11.55 6.70 -13.88
CA PHE A 19 10.12 6.48 -13.66
C PHE A 19 9.26 7.10 -14.76
N ASN A 20 9.69 8.19 -15.36
CA ASN A 20 9.00 8.88 -16.44
C ASN A 20 9.10 8.17 -17.81
N GLN A 21 9.99 7.18 -17.95
CA GLN A 21 10.02 6.33 -19.15
C GLN A 21 8.75 5.45 -19.25
N PHE A 22 8.07 5.24 -18.14
CA PHE A 22 6.88 4.40 -18.04
C PHE A 22 5.65 5.29 -17.81
N PRO A 23 4.86 5.59 -18.87
CA PRO A 23 3.73 6.51 -18.74
C PRO A 23 2.63 5.95 -17.83
N THR A 24 1.93 6.84 -17.15
CA THR A 24 0.72 6.49 -16.40
C THR A 24 -0.35 6.06 -17.39
N GLN A 25 -0.92 4.88 -17.16
CA GLN A 25 -2.02 4.31 -17.91
C GLN A 25 -3.26 4.23 -17.01
N TYR A 26 -4.41 4.03 -17.62
CA TYR A 26 -5.68 3.95 -16.90
C TYR A 26 -6.47 2.74 -17.36
N PHE A 27 -7.29 2.21 -16.46
CA PHE A 27 -8.37 1.30 -16.80
C PHE A 27 -9.65 1.72 -16.08
N THR A 28 -10.79 1.32 -16.64
CA THR A 28 -12.09 1.64 -16.08
C THR A 28 -12.53 0.54 -15.12
N GLY A 29 -12.56 0.86 -13.84
CA GLY A 29 -13.10 0.03 -12.77
C GLY A 29 -14.63 0.13 -12.65
N LYS A 30 -15.18 -0.44 -11.59
CA LYS A 30 -16.61 -0.36 -11.29
C LYS A 30 -17.06 1.10 -11.13
N ASN A 31 -18.29 1.41 -11.54
CA ASN A 31 -18.89 2.76 -11.50
C ASN A 31 -18.10 3.81 -12.32
N ASN A 32 -17.51 3.40 -13.45
CA ASN A 32 -16.72 4.25 -14.35
C ASN A 32 -15.51 4.96 -13.69
N VAL A 33 -15.03 4.46 -12.57
CA VAL A 33 -13.84 4.98 -11.89
C VAL A 33 -12.60 4.67 -12.73
N GLN A 34 -11.81 5.70 -13.08
CA GLN A 34 -10.52 5.51 -13.74
C GLN A 34 -9.47 5.19 -12.70
N VAL A 35 -8.82 4.05 -12.82
CA VAL A 35 -7.75 3.58 -11.93
C VAL A 35 -6.42 3.74 -12.66
N ALA A 36 -5.54 4.55 -12.08
CA ALA A 36 -4.23 4.85 -12.63
C ALA A 36 -3.22 3.75 -12.27
N TYR A 37 -2.39 3.36 -13.23
CA TYR A 37 -1.31 2.39 -13.00
C TYR A 37 -0.09 2.68 -13.86
N ARG A 38 1.06 2.13 -13.46
CA ARG A 38 2.26 2.04 -14.26
C ARG A 38 2.75 0.60 -14.31
N HIS A 39 3.22 0.19 -15.46
CA HIS A 39 3.84 -1.11 -15.66
C HIS A 39 5.25 -0.90 -16.21
N LEU A 40 6.25 -1.14 -15.38
CA LEU A 40 7.66 -0.98 -15.66
C LEU A 40 8.15 -2.30 -16.25
N ILE A 41 8.50 -2.31 -17.53
CA ILE A 41 8.77 -3.52 -18.31
C ILE A 41 10.20 -3.46 -18.86
N HIS A 42 10.96 -4.53 -18.69
CA HIS A 42 12.25 -4.70 -19.35
C HIS A 42 12.07 -4.95 -20.84
N ALA A 43 12.92 -4.36 -21.67
CA ALA A 43 12.84 -4.50 -23.13
C ALA A 43 13.00 -5.96 -23.59
N LYS A 44 13.88 -6.73 -22.94
CA LYS A 44 14.12 -8.15 -23.22
C LYS A 44 14.16 -8.91 -21.90
N SER A 45 13.33 -9.94 -21.73
CA SER A 45 13.44 -10.85 -20.61
C SER A 45 12.90 -12.22 -20.98
N ALA A 46 13.78 -13.22 -20.95
CA ALA A 46 13.39 -14.61 -20.86
C ALA A 46 13.08 -14.91 -19.38
N GLY A 47 11.99 -15.60 -19.11
CA GLY A 47 11.63 -15.95 -17.71
C GLY A 47 11.26 -14.72 -16.86
N ARG A 48 10.39 -13.85 -17.38
CA ARG A 48 9.96 -12.62 -16.68
C ARG A 48 9.42 -12.92 -15.30
N LYS A 49 9.86 -12.11 -14.33
CA LYS A 49 9.31 -12.08 -12.97
C LYS A 49 8.52 -10.78 -12.78
N LEU A 50 7.36 -10.85 -12.15
CA LEU A 50 6.55 -9.67 -11.86
C LEU A 50 6.56 -9.38 -10.36
N MET A 51 6.83 -8.12 -10.00
CA MET A 51 6.61 -7.56 -8.68
C MET A 51 5.39 -6.65 -8.70
N ILE A 52 4.37 -6.98 -7.92
CA ILE A 52 3.17 -6.17 -7.77
C ILE A 52 3.29 -5.37 -6.48
N LEU A 53 3.34 -4.03 -6.59
CA LEU A 53 3.43 -3.11 -5.47
C LEU A 53 2.07 -2.52 -5.16
N VAL A 54 1.58 -2.75 -3.94
CA VAL A 54 0.24 -2.34 -3.47
C VAL A 54 0.39 -1.34 -2.34
N ASN A 55 0.21 -0.07 -2.66
CA ASN A 55 0.43 1.04 -1.73
C ASN A 55 -0.64 1.13 -0.62
N GLY A 56 -0.32 1.87 0.44
CA GLY A 56 -1.22 2.14 1.56
C GLY A 56 -2.18 3.30 1.29
N ARG A 57 -2.96 3.66 2.33
CA ARG A 57 -3.84 4.84 2.28
C ARG A 57 -3.03 6.13 2.25
N ALA A 58 -3.50 7.09 1.47
CA ALA A 58 -2.84 8.39 1.23
C ALA A 58 -1.42 8.27 0.63
N GLU A 59 -1.11 7.13 0.05
CA GLU A 59 0.07 6.91 -0.76
C GLU A 59 -0.29 6.93 -2.25
N ASN A 60 0.73 6.97 -3.11
CA ASN A 60 0.56 7.02 -4.55
C ASN A 60 1.79 6.46 -5.27
N MET A 61 1.67 6.23 -6.57
CA MET A 61 2.74 5.70 -7.41
C MET A 61 4.02 6.53 -7.39
N LEU A 62 3.94 7.87 -7.22
CA LEU A 62 5.14 8.71 -7.13
C LEU A 62 5.92 8.44 -5.85
N LYS A 63 5.24 8.20 -4.74
CA LYS A 63 5.88 7.79 -3.48
C LYS A 63 6.57 6.43 -3.65
N TRP A 64 5.90 5.51 -4.32
CA TRP A 64 6.40 4.15 -4.53
C TRP A 64 7.40 4.02 -5.68
N SER A 65 7.79 5.13 -6.31
CA SER A 65 8.79 5.11 -7.39
C SER A 65 10.15 4.57 -6.94
N GLU A 66 10.62 4.85 -5.70
CA GLU A 66 11.88 4.33 -5.20
C GLU A 66 11.84 2.81 -4.98
N PRO A 67 10.86 2.21 -4.29
CA PRO A 67 10.71 0.75 -4.26
C PRO A 67 10.59 0.13 -5.66
N ALA A 68 9.84 0.77 -6.57
CA ALA A 68 9.70 0.28 -7.94
C ALA A 68 11.06 0.29 -8.69
N TYR A 69 11.86 1.34 -8.53
CA TYR A 69 13.22 1.43 -9.04
C TYR A 69 14.09 0.27 -8.54
N ASP A 70 14.03 -0.02 -7.22
CA ASP A 70 14.84 -1.08 -6.65
C ASP A 70 14.47 -2.47 -7.19
N PHE A 71 13.18 -2.82 -7.19
CA PHE A 71 12.75 -4.13 -7.71
C PHE A 71 12.98 -4.27 -9.21
N TYR A 72 12.82 -3.19 -9.98
CA TYR A 72 13.15 -3.20 -11.39
C TYR A 72 14.63 -3.56 -11.60
N HIS A 73 15.55 -2.95 -10.86
CA HIS A 73 16.99 -3.24 -10.95
C HIS A 73 17.39 -4.60 -10.36
N GLN A 74 16.46 -5.30 -9.67
CA GLN A 74 16.58 -6.70 -9.30
C GLN A 74 16.03 -7.68 -10.36
N GLY A 75 15.69 -7.17 -11.55
CA GLY A 75 15.25 -7.96 -12.69
C GLY A 75 13.75 -8.28 -12.71
N TYR A 76 12.93 -7.59 -11.91
CA TYR A 76 11.49 -7.68 -11.97
C TYR A 76 10.90 -6.66 -12.95
N ASP A 77 9.94 -7.07 -13.77
CA ASP A 77 8.95 -6.13 -14.24
C ASP A 77 8.11 -5.69 -13.04
N VAL A 78 7.70 -4.42 -12.98
CA VAL A 78 7.03 -3.89 -11.78
C VAL A 78 5.67 -3.31 -12.15
N LEU A 79 4.62 -3.80 -11.51
CA LEU A 79 3.28 -3.22 -11.56
C LEU A 79 3.01 -2.43 -10.29
N LEU A 80 2.59 -1.18 -10.43
CA LEU A 80 2.09 -0.36 -9.32
C LEU A 80 0.89 0.46 -9.80
N PHE A 81 -0.04 0.75 -8.89
CA PHE A 81 -1.29 1.46 -9.21
C PHE A 81 -1.77 2.28 -8.02
N ASP A 82 -2.53 3.33 -8.31
CA ASP A 82 -3.19 4.12 -7.28
C ASP A 82 -4.60 3.55 -7.07
N HIS A 83 -4.94 3.24 -5.83
CA HIS A 83 -6.30 2.79 -5.51
C HIS A 83 -7.33 3.85 -5.90
N ARG A 84 -8.56 3.42 -6.25
CA ARG A 84 -9.68 4.35 -6.38
C ARG A 84 -9.78 5.28 -5.18
N GLY A 85 -10.08 6.54 -5.41
CA GLY A 85 -10.20 7.54 -4.35
C GLY A 85 -8.87 8.13 -3.89
N GLN A 86 -7.71 7.81 -4.51
CA GLN A 86 -6.41 8.41 -4.16
C GLN A 86 -5.44 8.49 -5.35
N GLY A 87 -4.38 9.27 -5.19
CA GLY A 87 -3.34 9.44 -6.20
C GLY A 87 -3.89 10.00 -7.51
N TYR A 88 -3.47 9.41 -8.63
CA TYR A 88 -3.95 9.75 -9.96
C TYR A 88 -5.23 9.02 -10.39
N SER A 89 -5.77 8.14 -9.56
CA SER A 89 -7.07 7.52 -9.79
C SER A 89 -8.21 8.50 -9.50
N THR A 90 -9.41 8.25 -10.04
CA THR A 90 -10.57 9.07 -9.79
C THR A 90 -10.86 9.18 -8.30
N HIS A 91 -10.92 10.40 -7.78
CA HIS A 91 -11.40 10.72 -6.44
C HIS A 91 -12.92 10.64 -6.43
N LEU A 92 -13.49 10.03 -5.38
CA LEU A 92 -14.89 9.58 -5.41
C LEU A 92 -15.92 10.61 -4.98
N LEU A 93 -15.49 11.70 -4.34
CA LEU A 93 -16.38 12.78 -3.88
C LEU A 93 -16.00 14.12 -4.51
N LYS A 94 -16.93 15.08 -4.48
CA LYS A 94 -16.70 16.45 -4.95
C LYS A 94 -15.53 17.12 -4.20
N ASP A 95 -15.43 16.89 -2.88
CA ASP A 95 -14.24 17.20 -2.11
C ASP A 95 -13.23 16.06 -2.32
N SER A 96 -12.31 16.27 -3.27
CA SER A 96 -11.33 15.28 -3.73
C SER A 96 -10.35 14.84 -2.65
N GLU A 97 -10.18 15.61 -1.58
CA GLU A 97 -9.27 15.26 -0.49
C GLU A 97 -9.89 14.28 0.51
N LYS A 98 -11.18 14.01 0.43
CA LYS A 98 -11.83 13.03 1.30
C LYS A 98 -11.45 11.60 0.93
N GLY A 99 -10.80 10.90 1.87
CA GLY A 99 -10.58 9.46 1.74
C GLY A 99 -11.91 8.71 1.87
N HIS A 100 -12.54 8.38 0.74
CA HIS A 100 -13.86 7.76 0.67
C HIS A 100 -13.84 6.44 -0.10
N LEU A 101 -14.84 5.60 0.15
CA LEU A 101 -15.07 4.36 -0.56
C LEU A 101 -16.55 3.99 -0.48
N ASP A 102 -17.11 3.49 -1.59
CA ASP A 102 -18.49 3.01 -1.64
C ASP A 102 -18.63 1.60 -1.07
N GLU A 103 -17.76 0.69 -1.50
CA GLU A 103 -17.73 -0.72 -1.07
C GLU A 103 -16.29 -1.23 -1.03
N PHE A 104 -15.91 -1.94 0.04
CA PHE A 104 -14.54 -2.45 0.20
C PHE A 104 -14.12 -3.40 -0.93
N ARG A 105 -15.06 -4.20 -1.46
CA ARG A 105 -14.79 -5.12 -2.57
C ARG A 105 -14.27 -4.42 -3.82
N PHE A 106 -14.62 -3.15 -4.06
CA PHE A 106 -14.16 -2.43 -5.26
C PHE A 106 -12.63 -2.23 -5.28
N TYR A 107 -11.99 -2.13 -4.12
CA TYR A 107 -10.52 -2.16 -4.05
C TYR A 107 -9.95 -3.50 -4.54
N VAL A 108 -10.58 -4.60 -4.14
CA VAL A 108 -10.16 -5.96 -4.51
C VAL A 108 -10.44 -6.22 -5.98
N ASP A 109 -11.60 -5.82 -6.48
CA ASP A 109 -12.00 -5.96 -7.89
C ASP A 109 -11.07 -5.18 -8.83
N ASP A 110 -10.68 -3.95 -8.44
CA ASP A 110 -9.74 -3.14 -9.22
C ASP A 110 -8.35 -3.78 -9.25
N MET A 111 -7.87 -4.26 -8.11
CA MET A 111 -6.59 -4.97 -8.01
C MET A 111 -6.58 -6.24 -8.88
N ALA A 112 -7.63 -7.04 -8.83
CA ALA A 112 -7.76 -8.26 -9.63
C ALA A 112 -7.72 -7.93 -11.13
N LYS A 113 -8.51 -6.95 -11.58
CA LYS A 113 -8.58 -6.54 -12.98
C LYS A 113 -7.26 -6.02 -13.52
N ILE A 114 -6.53 -5.20 -12.74
CA ILE A 114 -5.26 -4.67 -13.22
C ILE A 114 -4.20 -5.76 -13.31
N ILE A 115 -4.15 -6.68 -12.36
CA ILE A 115 -3.23 -7.82 -12.39
C ILE A 115 -3.55 -8.71 -13.61
N GLU A 116 -4.82 -9.07 -13.82
CA GLU A 116 -5.28 -9.83 -14.98
C GLU A 116 -4.87 -9.14 -16.29
N LYS A 117 -5.17 -7.84 -16.42
CA LYS A 117 -4.83 -7.04 -17.60
C LYS A 117 -3.34 -7.08 -17.92
N VAL A 118 -2.48 -6.92 -16.93
CA VAL A 118 -1.02 -6.89 -17.10
C VAL A 118 -0.47 -8.28 -17.39
N THR A 119 -0.95 -9.30 -16.66
CA THR A 119 -0.47 -10.67 -16.84
C THR A 119 -0.97 -11.34 -18.13
N ALA A 120 -2.05 -10.83 -18.72
CA ALA A 120 -2.48 -11.26 -20.05
C ALA A 120 -1.53 -10.83 -21.17
N LEU A 121 -0.70 -9.79 -20.95
CA LEU A 121 0.22 -9.28 -21.97
C LEU A 121 1.56 -10.05 -22.02
N PHE A 122 1.94 -10.68 -20.90
CA PHE A 122 3.23 -11.35 -20.74
C PHE A 122 3.09 -12.64 -19.93
N ASN A 123 3.81 -13.67 -20.33
CA ASN A 123 3.91 -14.91 -19.57
C ASN A 123 4.97 -14.75 -18.45
N TYR A 124 4.53 -14.45 -17.23
CA TYR A 124 5.40 -14.35 -16.07
C TYR A 124 5.64 -15.72 -15.45
N SER A 125 6.92 -16.10 -15.31
CA SER A 125 7.33 -17.36 -14.65
C SER A 125 7.12 -17.30 -13.14
N MET A 126 7.24 -16.11 -12.55
CA MET A 126 7.01 -15.83 -11.14
C MET A 126 6.26 -14.51 -10.96
N GLN A 127 5.34 -14.50 -10.01
CA GLN A 127 4.60 -13.31 -9.62
C GLN A 127 4.68 -13.15 -8.10
N HIS A 128 5.26 -12.05 -7.66
CA HIS A 128 5.39 -11.71 -6.25
C HIS A 128 4.59 -10.44 -5.94
N LEU A 129 4.14 -10.33 -4.71
CA LEU A 129 3.35 -9.20 -4.24
C LEU A 129 4.00 -8.58 -3.01
N LEU A 130 4.11 -7.27 -2.98
CA LEU A 130 4.52 -6.47 -1.82
C LEU A 130 3.45 -5.42 -1.56
N ALA A 131 2.80 -5.54 -0.41
CA ALA A 131 1.70 -4.65 -0.04
C ALA A 131 1.98 -3.98 1.31
N HIS A 132 1.58 -2.72 1.44
CA HIS A 132 1.76 -1.94 2.66
C HIS A 132 0.43 -1.47 3.25
N SER A 133 0.28 -1.56 4.58
CA SER A 133 -0.81 -0.97 5.35
C SER A 133 -2.20 -1.34 4.79
N MET A 134 -3.00 -0.37 4.34
CA MET A 134 -4.29 -0.61 3.67
C MET A 134 -4.13 -1.52 2.45
N GLY A 135 -3.08 -1.35 1.67
CA GLY A 135 -2.78 -2.22 0.54
C GLY A 135 -2.62 -3.68 0.95
N ALA A 136 -2.02 -3.94 2.12
CA ALA A 136 -1.90 -5.30 2.65
C ALA A 136 -3.26 -5.89 3.08
N LEU A 137 -4.18 -5.09 3.61
CA LEU A 137 -5.56 -5.53 3.87
C LEU A 137 -6.26 -5.90 2.55
N ILE A 138 -6.13 -5.07 1.51
CA ILE A 138 -6.71 -5.34 0.18
C ILE A 138 -6.09 -6.61 -0.44
N ALA A 139 -4.76 -6.73 -0.37
CA ALA A 139 -4.03 -7.89 -0.88
C ALA A 139 -4.44 -9.19 -0.18
N THR A 140 -4.67 -9.16 1.14
CA THR A 140 -5.19 -10.31 1.89
C THR A 140 -6.54 -10.79 1.35
N TYR A 141 -7.44 -9.85 1.05
CA TYR A 141 -8.73 -10.19 0.44
C TYR A 141 -8.58 -10.72 -0.98
N TYR A 142 -7.70 -10.13 -1.78
CA TYR A 142 -7.39 -10.61 -3.13
C TYR A 142 -6.85 -12.04 -3.11
N LEU A 143 -5.82 -12.29 -2.30
CA LEU A 143 -5.19 -13.62 -2.19
C LEU A 143 -6.15 -14.71 -1.71
N ALA A 144 -7.14 -14.36 -0.89
CA ALA A 144 -8.07 -15.33 -0.34
C ALA A 144 -9.30 -15.62 -1.21
N ASN A 145 -9.69 -14.70 -2.11
CA ASN A 145 -11.00 -14.77 -2.78
C ASN A 145 -10.95 -14.63 -4.30
N CYS A 146 -9.78 -14.35 -4.89
CA CYS A 146 -9.62 -14.25 -6.33
C CYS A 146 -8.69 -15.35 -6.83
N ASP A 147 -8.92 -15.80 -8.07
CA ASP A 147 -7.96 -16.66 -8.75
C ASP A 147 -6.69 -15.86 -9.06
N HIS A 148 -5.53 -16.39 -8.71
CA HIS A 148 -4.25 -15.70 -8.90
C HIS A 148 -3.09 -16.68 -9.13
N ARG A 149 -1.99 -16.12 -9.66
CA ARG A 149 -0.71 -16.83 -9.84
C ARG A 149 0.41 -16.24 -8.96
N ILE A 150 0.05 -15.63 -7.85
CA ILE A 150 1.04 -15.11 -6.90
C ILE A 150 1.73 -16.27 -6.21
N ASN A 151 3.07 -16.29 -6.30
CA ASN A 151 3.90 -17.34 -5.70
C ASN A 151 4.20 -17.05 -4.23
N LYS A 152 4.55 -15.80 -3.91
CA LYS A 152 4.83 -15.35 -2.53
C LYS A 152 4.37 -13.93 -2.34
N ALA A 153 3.97 -13.56 -1.11
CA ALA A 153 3.59 -12.20 -0.80
C ALA A 153 4.26 -11.68 0.47
N VAL A 154 4.55 -10.37 0.47
CA VAL A 154 5.08 -9.63 1.60
C VAL A 154 4.04 -8.59 2.04
N LEU A 155 3.65 -8.64 3.31
CA LEU A 155 2.68 -7.72 3.91
C LEU A 155 3.40 -6.85 4.95
N SER A 156 3.65 -5.59 4.58
CA SER A 156 4.38 -4.63 5.41
C SER A 156 3.40 -3.81 6.25
N SER A 157 3.56 -3.83 7.57
CA SER A 157 2.70 -3.12 8.54
C SER A 157 1.21 -3.23 8.19
N PRO A 158 0.65 -4.46 8.02
CA PRO A 158 -0.69 -4.64 7.46
C PRO A 158 -1.77 -3.98 8.32
N PHE A 159 -2.73 -3.32 7.65
CA PHE A 159 -3.85 -2.64 8.32
C PHE A 159 -4.87 -3.64 8.84
N TYR A 160 -4.49 -4.40 9.87
CA TYR A 160 -5.30 -5.42 10.51
C TYR A 160 -5.97 -4.97 11.80
N GLY A 161 -5.83 -3.71 12.16
CA GLY A 161 -6.47 -3.09 13.31
C GLY A 161 -6.12 -1.61 13.41
N ILE A 162 -6.95 -0.88 14.14
CA ILE A 162 -6.73 0.52 14.50
C ILE A 162 -6.51 0.54 16.03
N PRO A 163 -5.47 1.23 16.53
CA PRO A 163 -5.23 1.33 17.97
C PRO A 163 -6.24 2.29 18.63
N LEU A 164 -7.50 1.88 18.74
CA LEU A 164 -8.58 2.66 19.34
C LEU A 164 -8.56 2.55 20.87
N LYS A 165 -8.70 3.68 21.57
CA LYS A 165 -8.79 3.70 23.04
C LYS A 165 -10.11 3.09 23.56
N HIS A 166 -11.20 3.28 22.83
CA HIS A 166 -12.55 2.85 23.18
C HIS A 166 -13.23 2.16 21.98
N THR A 167 -12.71 1.01 21.60
CA THR A 167 -13.07 0.32 20.36
C THR A 167 -14.58 0.20 20.13
N ILE A 168 -15.33 -0.31 21.12
CA ILE A 168 -16.78 -0.52 20.98
C ILE A 168 -17.52 0.80 20.77
N ARG A 169 -17.24 1.81 21.60
CA ARG A 169 -17.87 3.13 21.51
C ARG A 169 -17.59 3.78 20.16
N ASP A 170 -16.33 3.76 19.74
CA ASP A 170 -15.89 4.44 18.52
C ASP A 170 -16.47 3.75 17.28
N GLU A 171 -16.56 2.42 17.28
CA GLU A 171 -17.24 1.66 16.23
C GLU A 171 -18.74 1.93 16.16
N LEU A 172 -19.43 2.04 17.32
CA LEU A 172 -20.86 2.39 17.37
C LEU A 172 -21.10 3.80 16.81
N ILE A 173 -20.25 4.77 17.14
CA ILE A 173 -20.33 6.13 16.60
C ILE A 173 -20.17 6.10 15.07
N ILE A 174 -19.16 5.38 14.56
CA ILE A 174 -18.90 5.25 13.13
C ILE A 174 -20.11 4.62 12.42
N ALA A 175 -20.68 3.56 12.98
CA ALA A 175 -21.85 2.91 12.42
C ALA A 175 -23.08 3.85 12.42
N LEU A 176 -23.32 4.55 13.52
CA LEU A 176 -24.43 5.51 13.66
C LEU A 176 -24.32 6.65 12.62
N MET A 177 -23.12 7.23 12.45
CA MET A 177 -22.90 8.28 11.46
C MET A 177 -23.21 7.81 10.04
N ASN A 178 -22.92 6.55 9.71
CA ASN A 178 -23.28 5.97 8.41
C ASN A 178 -24.80 5.79 8.27
N ILE A 179 -25.50 5.29 9.31
CA ILE A 179 -26.97 5.12 9.31
C ILE A 179 -27.67 6.47 9.15
N LEU A 180 -27.15 7.52 9.78
CA LEU A 180 -27.69 8.88 9.70
C LEU A 180 -27.35 9.61 8.38
N GLY A 181 -26.80 8.92 7.36
CA GLY A 181 -26.44 9.52 6.08
C GLY A 181 -25.22 10.45 6.12
N GLN A 182 -24.43 10.42 7.21
CA GLN A 182 -23.23 11.26 7.38
C GLN A 182 -21.94 10.52 6.95
N GLY A 183 -22.07 9.45 6.21
CA GLY A 183 -20.96 8.59 5.79
C GLY A 183 -19.86 9.30 4.99
N GLU A 184 -20.19 10.36 4.25
CA GLU A 184 -19.24 11.14 3.44
C GLU A 184 -18.51 12.25 4.24
N ARG A 185 -18.81 12.44 5.52
CA ARG A 185 -18.08 13.40 6.37
C ARG A 185 -16.76 12.80 6.84
N TYR A 186 -15.76 13.67 7.04
CA TYR A 186 -14.54 13.27 7.74
C TYR A 186 -14.87 12.69 9.12
N VAL A 187 -14.17 11.64 9.53
CA VAL A 187 -14.22 11.19 10.92
C VAL A 187 -13.72 12.30 11.85
N PHE A 188 -14.21 12.32 13.08
CA PHE A 188 -13.87 13.36 14.06
C PHE A 188 -12.36 13.53 14.22
N GLY A 189 -11.91 14.79 14.27
CA GLY A 189 -10.50 15.15 14.37
C GLY A 189 -9.67 14.97 13.09
N LYS A 190 -10.32 14.61 11.97
CA LYS A 190 -9.68 14.55 10.65
C LYS A 190 -10.27 15.62 9.72
N GLY A 191 -9.51 15.98 8.68
CA GLY A 191 -9.86 17.04 7.75
C GLY A 191 -9.08 16.92 6.44
N PRO A 192 -9.00 18.01 5.65
CA PRO A 192 -8.24 18.08 4.42
C PRO A 192 -6.77 17.69 4.60
N TYR A 193 -6.08 17.49 3.48
CA TYR A 193 -4.66 17.16 3.46
C TYR A 193 -3.83 18.14 4.28
N GLN A 194 -2.94 17.58 5.07
CA GLN A 194 -1.92 18.33 5.79
C GLN A 194 -0.56 17.71 5.52
N GLN A 195 0.41 18.58 5.25
CA GLN A 195 1.79 18.12 5.04
C GLN A 195 2.33 17.43 6.30
N ALA A 196 2.96 16.28 6.11
CA ALA A 196 3.55 15.56 7.24
C ALA A 196 4.68 16.35 7.91
N HIS A 197 4.63 16.42 9.23
CA HIS A 197 5.69 17.07 10.01
C HIS A 197 6.96 16.20 10.00
N LEU A 198 8.13 16.83 9.81
CA LEU A 198 9.37 16.08 9.67
C LEU A 198 9.86 15.45 10.98
N GLU A 199 9.67 16.17 12.09
CA GLU A 199 10.14 15.73 13.43
C GLU A 199 9.06 14.92 14.15
N TYR A 200 7.82 15.37 14.07
CA TYR A 200 6.68 14.81 14.80
C TYR A 200 5.73 14.10 13.84
N ASN A 201 6.15 12.93 13.36
CA ASN A 201 5.32 12.05 12.54
C ASN A 201 5.45 10.60 13.00
N GLU A 202 4.45 9.79 12.68
CA GLU A 202 4.42 8.37 13.02
C GLU A 202 4.74 7.47 11.82
N LEU A 203 5.17 8.07 10.69
CA LEU A 203 5.37 7.36 9.43
C LEU A 203 6.79 6.80 9.30
N SER A 204 7.82 7.65 9.46
CA SER A 204 9.21 7.28 9.26
C SER A 204 10.17 8.18 10.06
N PHE A 205 11.34 7.66 10.41
CA PHE A 205 12.46 8.45 10.94
C PHE A 205 13.28 9.11 9.83
N CYS A 206 13.14 8.70 8.56
CA CYS A 206 13.90 9.27 7.46
C CYS A 206 13.36 10.65 7.04
N LYS A 207 13.92 11.72 7.61
CA LYS A 207 13.55 13.10 7.29
C LYS A 207 13.77 13.43 5.81
N THR A 208 14.75 12.84 5.18
CA THR A 208 15.09 13.10 3.78
C THR A 208 14.00 12.61 2.85
N ARG A 209 13.51 11.36 3.00
CA ARG A 209 12.39 10.82 2.23
C ARG A 209 11.08 11.55 2.54
N MET A 210 10.86 11.93 3.80
CA MET A 210 9.71 12.76 4.19
C MET A 210 9.73 14.14 3.51
N LYS A 211 10.88 14.83 3.46
CA LYS A 211 11.05 16.11 2.73
C LYS A 211 10.76 15.94 1.26
N TRP A 212 11.25 14.85 0.65
CA TRP A 212 10.98 14.54 -0.74
C TRP A 212 9.48 14.35 -1.00
N MET A 213 8.80 13.54 -0.20
CA MET A 213 7.36 13.31 -0.33
C MET A 213 6.55 14.58 -0.14
N ASN A 214 6.90 15.40 0.84
CA ASN A 214 6.28 16.70 1.03
C ASN A 214 6.47 17.61 -0.19
N ARG A 215 7.62 17.55 -0.86
CA ARG A 215 7.88 18.26 -2.11
C ARG A 215 7.04 17.72 -3.27
N VAL A 216 6.94 16.40 -3.41
CA VAL A 216 6.11 15.73 -4.43
C VAL A 216 4.65 16.16 -4.27
N ASN A 217 4.09 16.06 -3.07
CA ASN A 217 2.71 16.44 -2.79
C ASN A 217 2.48 17.93 -3.09
N ARG A 218 3.34 18.83 -2.61
CA ARG A 218 3.19 20.26 -2.87
C ARG A 218 3.20 20.61 -4.37
N LYS A 219 3.93 19.84 -5.18
CA LYS A 219 4.00 20.02 -6.64
C LYS A 219 2.82 19.41 -7.39
N ASN A 220 2.07 18.53 -6.73
CA ASN A 220 0.96 17.78 -7.32
C ASN A 220 -0.29 17.84 -6.42
N PRO A 221 -0.96 18.99 -6.32
CA PRO A 221 -2.15 19.11 -5.44
C PRO A 221 -3.26 18.13 -5.79
N ALA A 222 -3.36 17.69 -7.04
CA ALA A 222 -4.37 16.73 -7.50
C ALA A 222 -4.28 15.35 -6.83
N ILE A 223 -3.11 14.98 -6.25
CA ILE A 223 -2.94 13.71 -5.54
C ILE A 223 -3.12 13.84 -4.01
N HIS A 224 -3.52 15.01 -3.52
CA HIS A 224 -3.73 15.18 -2.08
C HIS A 224 -4.86 14.30 -1.59
N LEU A 225 -4.62 13.63 -0.47
CA LEU A 225 -5.65 12.91 0.26
C LEU A 225 -5.57 13.27 1.75
N GLY A 226 -6.66 13.79 2.26
CA GLY A 226 -6.84 14.13 3.67
C GLY A 226 -7.32 12.95 4.50
N GLY A 227 -8.07 13.23 5.56
CA GLY A 227 -8.62 12.24 6.46
C GLY A 227 -9.60 11.27 5.79
N PRO A 228 -9.86 10.11 6.42
CA PRO A 228 -10.90 9.19 5.96
C PRO A 228 -12.30 9.72 6.31
N THR A 229 -13.28 9.28 5.52
CA THR A 229 -14.69 9.48 5.84
C THR A 229 -15.18 8.40 6.81
N PHE A 230 -16.34 8.66 7.48
CA PHE A 230 -16.98 7.65 8.32
C PHE A 230 -17.27 6.36 7.55
N ARG A 231 -17.71 6.47 6.29
CA ARG A 231 -17.98 5.30 5.45
C ARG A 231 -16.73 4.49 5.18
N TRP A 232 -15.62 5.14 4.82
CA TRP A 232 -14.37 4.45 4.59
C TRP A 232 -13.92 3.65 5.82
N VAL A 233 -13.94 4.29 7.02
CA VAL A 233 -13.53 3.62 8.26
C VAL A 233 -14.47 2.46 8.59
N HIS A 234 -15.79 2.65 8.45
CA HIS A 234 -16.78 1.60 8.67
C HIS A 234 -16.52 0.37 7.80
N LEU A 235 -16.28 0.57 6.51
CA LEU A 235 -16.00 -0.52 5.57
C LEU A 235 -14.70 -1.25 5.90
N CYS A 236 -13.65 -0.52 6.26
CA CYS A 236 -12.37 -1.12 6.66
C CYS A 236 -12.49 -1.91 7.97
N LEU A 237 -13.18 -1.39 8.99
CA LEU A 237 -13.41 -2.12 10.24
C LEU A 237 -14.19 -3.41 9.99
N ASN A 238 -15.21 -3.38 9.13
CA ASN A 238 -15.97 -4.58 8.76
C ASN A 238 -15.10 -5.58 7.98
N ALA A 239 -14.20 -5.11 7.14
CA ALA A 239 -13.22 -5.96 6.46
C ALA A 239 -12.27 -6.60 7.48
N ILE A 240 -11.70 -5.84 8.41
CA ILE A 240 -10.80 -6.35 9.45
C ILE A 240 -11.48 -7.43 10.30
N LYS A 241 -12.73 -7.24 10.71
CA LYS A 241 -13.50 -8.22 11.49
C LYS A 241 -13.68 -9.58 10.79
N ARG A 242 -13.63 -9.61 9.47
CA ARG A 242 -13.77 -10.84 8.68
C ARG A 242 -12.45 -11.56 8.42
N LEU A 243 -11.30 -10.95 8.72
CA LEU A 243 -9.97 -11.53 8.49
C LEU A 243 -9.80 -12.93 9.08
N PRO A 244 -10.29 -13.26 10.30
CA PRO A 244 -10.14 -14.62 10.84
C PRO A 244 -10.78 -15.72 9.99
N LYS A 245 -11.78 -15.38 9.16
CA LYS A 245 -12.43 -16.32 8.23
C LYS A 245 -11.78 -16.36 6.85
N ILE A 246 -10.97 -15.35 6.52
CA ILE A 246 -10.39 -15.13 5.19
C ILE A 246 -8.96 -15.63 5.16
N ILE A 247 -8.15 -15.27 6.14
CA ILE A 247 -6.71 -15.59 6.22
C ILE A 247 -6.42 -17.09 6.07
N PRO A 248 -7.17 -18.03 6.70
CA PRO A 248 -6.89 -19.48 6.57
C PRO A 248 -6.99 -20.02 5.14
N LYS A 249 -7.53 -19.25 4.19
CA LYS A 249 -7.63 -19.66 2.77
C LYS A 249 -6.38 -19.36 1.97
N ILE A 250 -5.41 -18.62 2.54
CA ILE A 250 -4.21 -18.17 1.84
C ILE A 250 -3.10 -19.19 2.08
N GLU A 251 -2.84 -20.04 1.10
CA GLU A 251 -1.89 -21.16 1.22
C GLU A 251 -0.46 -20.77 0.81
N ILE A 252 -0.30 -19.72 0.01
CA ILE A 252 1.02 -19.28 -0.45
C ILE A 252 1.89 -18.77 0.71
N PRO A 253 3.23 -18.85 0.59
CA PRO A 253 4.13 -18.29 1.60
C PRO A 253 3.94 -16.78 1.77
N ILE A 254 3.81 -16.33 3.03
CA ILE A 254 3.62 -14.94 3.41
C ILE A 254 4.74 -14.49 4.35
N LEU A 255 5.37 -13.37 4.03
CA LEU A 255 6.23 -12.64 4.97
C LEU A 255 5.47 -11.43 5.51
N ILE A 256 5.29 -11.36 6.81
CA ILE A 256 4.74 -10.17 7.48
C ILE A 256 5.90 -9.38 8.08
N LEU A 257 6.01 -8.10 7.71
CA LEU A 257 6.95 -7.16 8.31
C LEU A 257 6.20 -6.25 9.28
N GLN A 258 6.58 -6.28 10.54
CA GLN A 258 5.97 -5.50 11.61
C GLN A 258 6.94 -4.42 12.07
N ALA A 259 6.55 -3.16 12.05
CA ALA A 259 7.38 -2.08 12.58
C ALA A 259 7.39 -2.11 14.11
N GLU A 260 8.58 -1.99 14.73
CA GLU A 260 8.68 -1.98 16.20
C GLU A 260 8.02 -0.73 16.81
N LYS A 261 8.24 0.45 16.23
CA LYS A 261 7.73 1.73 16.72
C LYS A 261 6.38 2.11 16.09
N GLU A 262 5.56 1.12 15.81
CA GLU A 262 4.25 1.26 15.19
C GLU A 262 3.23 2.00 16.07
N LYS A 263 2.49 2.97 15.49
CA LYS A 263 1.42 3.70 16.18
C LYS A 263 0.18 3.94 15.31
N ILE A 264 0.22 3.53 14.05
CA ILE A 264 -0.87 3.73 13.08
C ILE A 264 -1.78 2.51 13.01
N VAL A 265 -1.18 1.30 13.06
CA VAL A 265 -1.91 0.04 13.05
C VAL A 265 -1.68 -0.73 14.36
N ASP A 266 -2.55 -1.69 14.63
CA ASP A 266 -2.48 -2.48 15.87
C ASP A 266 -1.58 -3.71 15.71
N ASN A 267 -0.34 -3.61 16.19
CA ASN A 267 0.63 -4.71 16.18
C ASN A 267 0.13 -5.97 16.88
N LYS A 268 -0.60 -5.82 17.99
CA LYS A 268 -1.15 -6.98 18.73
C LYS A 268 -2.16 -7.76 17.88
N ASN A 269 -2.96 -7.04 17.10
CA ASN A 269 -3.90 -7.69 16.20
C ASN A 269 -3.19 -8.30 14.98
N ILE A 270 -2.09 -7.71 14.49
CA ILE A 270 -1.24 -8.31 13.47
C ILE A 270 -0.70 -9.66 13.97
N GLU A 271 -0.10 -9.71 15.16
CA GLU A 271 0.42 -10.94 15.78
C GLU A 271 -0.67 -12.01 15.92
N LYS A 272 -1.84 -11.63 16.44
CA LYS A 272 -3.00 -12.51 16.61
C LYS A 272 -3.49 -13.09 15.28
N LEU A 273 -3.47 -12.31 14.20
CA LEU A 273 -3.95 -12.75 12.90
C LEU A 273 -2.88 -13.50 12.10
N THR A 274 -1.61 -13.24 12.34
CA THR A 274 -0.49 -13.92 11.67
C THR A 274 -0.55 -15.44 11.85
N VAL A 275 -0.90 -15.92 13.04
CA VAL A 275 -0.96 -17.35 13.34
C VAL A 275 -2.10 -18.09 12.61
N LEU A 276 -3.00 -17.36 11.97
CA LEU A 276 -4.10 -17.93 11.18
C LEU A 276 -3.69 -18.23 9.73
N PHE A 277 -2.57 -17.72 9.26
CA PHE A 277 -2.06 -18.07 7.92
C PHE A 277 -1.45 -19.48 7.97
N PRO A 278 -1.77 -20.35 7.01
CA PRO A 278 -1.17 -21.68 6.93
C PRO A 278 0.35 -21.65 6.76
N ASN A 279 0.88 -20.64 6.04
CA ASN A 279 2.29 -20.54 5.73
C ASN A 279 2.77 -19.09 5.85
N ALA A 280 2.92 -18.59 7.06
CA ALA A 280 3.42 -17.22 7.29
C ALA A 280 4.57 -17.19 8.28
N GLN A 281 5.49 -16.25 8.05
CA GLN A 281 6.49 -15.81 9.00
C GLN A 281 6.34 -14.33 9.28
N CYS A 282 6.50 -13.94 10.55
CA CYS A 282 6.49 -12.54 10.96
C CYS A 282 7.90 -12.13 11.38
N LYS A 283 8.37 -10.99 10.86
CA LYS A 283 9.65 -10.39 11.25
C LYS A 283 9.42 -8.96 11.73
N VAL A 284 9.88 -8.68 12.94
CA VAL A 284 9.88 -7.32 13.47
C VAL A 284 11.05 -6.55 12.86
N VAL A 285 10.75 -5.38 12.33
CA VAL A 285 11.75 -4.42 11.85
C VAL A 285 12.05 -3.48 13.00
N LEU A 286 13.19 -3.71 13.66
CA LEU A 286 13.61 -2.95 14.83
C LEU A 286 13.86 -1.48 14.46
N ASN A 287 13.56 -0.57 15.36
CA ASN A 287 13.70 0.87 15.19
C ASN A 287 12.94 1.49 14.01
N ALA A 288 12.04 0.74 13.36
CA ALA A 288 11.20 1.27 12.28
C ALA A 288 9.88 1.83 12.80
N LYS A 289 9.40 2.89 12.19
CA LYS A 289 8.03 3.34 12.21
C LYS A 289 7.21 2.66 11.12
N HIS A 290 5.96 3.08 10.94
CA HIS A 290 4.96 2.46 10.06
C HIS A 290 5.48 2.15 8.64
N GLU A 291 6.20 3.06 8.03
CA GLU A 291 6.64 2.99 6.63
C GLU A 291 8.05 2.39 6.49
N VAL A 292 8.22 1.12 6.82
CA VAL A 292 9.53 0.43 6.87
C VAL A 292 10.33 0.51 5.56
N LEU A 293 9.66 0.61 4.41
CA LEU A 293 10.28 0.75 3.09
C LEU A 293 10.74 2.18 2.78
N PHE A 294 10.42 3.13 3.62
CA PHE A 294 10.76 4.54 3.49
C PHE A 294 11.56 5.06 4.69
N GLU A 295 12.12 4.14 5.48
CA GLU A 295 13.01 4.44 6.59
C GLU A 295 14.42 4.87 6.13
N GLN A 296 15.29 5.18 7.08
CA GLN A 296 16.71 5.49 6.84
C GLN A 296 17.39 4.37 6.06
N ASP A 297 18.39 4.71 5.27
CA ASP A 297 19.00 3.82 4.27
C ASP A 297 19.43 2.46 4.84
N GLU A 298 20.08 2.42 6.00
CA GLU A 298 20.56 1.19 6.61
C GLU A 298 19.40 0.23 6.90
N LEU A 299 18.38 0.71 7.59
CA LEU A 299 17.22 -0.07 7.97
C LEU A 299 16.37 -0.47 6.76
N ARG A 300 16.24 0.44 5.80
CA ARG A 300 15.55 0.18 4.54
C ARG A 300 16.25 -0.89 3.72
N GLN A 301 17.57 -0.84 3.59
CA GLN A 301 18.36 -1.83 2.86
C GLN A 301 18.28 -3.21 3.51
N GLU A 302 18.38 -3.28 4.85
CA GLU A 302 18.19 -4.52 5.59
C GLU A 302 16.80 -5.11 5.34
N THR A 303 15.76 -4.25 5.35
CA THR A 303 14.38 -4.66 5.09
C THR A 303 14.22 -5.21 3.66
N ILE A 304 14.74 -4.51 2.65
CA ILE A 304 14.69 -4.98 1.25
C ILE A 304 15.47 -6.29 1.09
N SER A 305 16.64 -6.43 1.74
CA SER A 305 17.40 -7.68 1.72
C SER A 305 16.61 -8.85 2.30
N LYS A 306 15.92 -8.65 3.43
CA LYS A 306 15.03 -9.67 4.02
C LYS A 306 13.90 -10.06 3.07
N ILE A 307 13.32 -9.09 2.38
CA ILE A 307 12.28 -9.32 1.35
C ILE A 307 12.86 -10.17 0.21
N LEU A 308 14.00 -9.77 -0.35
CA LEU A 308 14.61 -10.48 -1.48
C LEU A 308 15.02 -11.90 -1.12
N VAL A 309 15.59 -12.12 0.07
CA VAL A 309 15.89 -13.47 0.59
C VAL A 309 14.61 -14.31 0.61
N PHE A 310 13.54 -13.82 1.25
CA PHE A 310 12.26 -14.54 1.31
C PHE A 310 11.69 -14.87 -0.08
N LEU A 311 11.77 -13.92 -1.02
CA LEU A 311 11.20 -14.10 -2.36
C LEU A 311 12.01 -15.09 -3.21
N ASN A 312 13.33 -15.21 -2.99
CA ASN A 312 14.24 -16.08 -3.75
C ASN A 312 14.52 -17.43 -3.08
N ASP A 313 14.12 -17.65 -1.81
CA ASP A 313 14.17 -18.98 -1.18
C ASP A 313 13.26 -19.94 -1.98
N GLU A 314 13.70 -21.16 -2.24
CA GLU A 314 12.94 -22.20 -2.95
C GLU A 314 11.81 -22.80 -2.09
#